data_9f98743a395d0368f78c24e683efeead
#
_entry.id   9f98743a395d0368f78c24e683efeead
#
_cell.length_a   1.000
_cell.length_b   1.000
_cell.length_c   1.000
_cell.angle_alpha   90.00
_cell.angle_beta   90.00
_cell.angle_gamma   90.00
#
_symmetry.space_group_name_H-M   'P 1'
#
loop_
_entity.id
_entity.type
_entity.pdbx_description
1 polymer ?
#
loop_
_entity_poly.entity_id
_entity_poly.type
_entity_poly.pdbx_seq_one_letter_code
_entity_poly.pdbx_strand_id
1 'polypeptide(L)'
;MQVVHRLTNQNLWPVELAPWALSVMAAGGRCIVPQEPFRPHTEDLLPARPLVLWSYTDMADPRWTWGTKYVQLRQDPFNNKPQKIGVRNTPGWAAYQLGEDLFIKTFPFDPSARYADFGCNNEIFTNEVILEIESLGPLARFAPRRVCCACRKLVTPQKSDRCR
;
A
#
# COMPACT_ATOMS: atom_id res chain seq x y z
N MET A 1 -12.05 -10.96 -5.96
CA MET A 1 -10.99 -11.81 -6.55
C MET A 1 -9.89 -12.03 -5.54
N GLN A 2 -9.23 -13.20 -5.52
CA GLN A 2 -8.05 -13.47 -4.70
C GLN A 2 -6.86 -13.71 -5.63
N VAL A 3 -5.74 -13.04 -5.36
CA VAL A 3 -4.49 -13.22 -6.10
C VAL A 3 -3.46 -13.82 -5.15
N VAL A 4 -2.89 -14.95 -5.53
CA VAL A 4 -1.83 -15.64 -4.78
C VAL A 4 -0.54 -15.53 -5.57
N HIS A 5 0.43 -14.81 -5.03
CA HIS A 5 1.77 -14.73 -5.59
C HIS A 5 2.64 -15.83 -4.98
N ARG A 6 3.35 -16.55 -5.82
CA ARG A 6 4.25 -17.62 -5.40
C ARG A 6 5.66 -17.32 -5.90
N LEU A 7 6.60 -17.18 -4.97
CA LEU A 7 8.01 -16.98 -5.24
C LEU A 7 8.78 -18.24 -4.86
N THR A 8 9.65 -18.70 -5.74
CA THR A 8 10.48 -19.88 -5.51
C THR A 8 11.95 -19.49 -5.69
N ASN A 9 12.79 -19.80 -4.70
CA ASN A 9 14.22 -19.61 -4.85
C ASN A 9 14.81 -20.71 -5.73
N GLN A 10 15.26 -20.37 -6.92
CA GLN A 10 15.90 -21.28 -7.86
C GLN A 10 17.44 -21.30 -7.75
N ASN A 11 18.03 -20.46 -6.88
CA ASN A 11 19.46 -20.43 -6.66
C ASN A 11 19.93 -21.66 -5.87
N LEU A 12 21.24 -21.89 -5.89
CA LEU A 12 21.91 -22.92 -5.08
C LEU A 12 22.22 -22.46 -3.65
N TRP A 13 21.96 -21.19 -3.33
CA TRP A 13 22.21 -20.55 -2.04
C TRP A 13 20.93 -19.87 -1.52
N PRO A 14 20.86 -19.64 -0.19
CA PRO A 14 19.74 -18.88 0.40
C PRO A 14 19.75 -17.43 -0.06
N VAL A 15 18.54 -16.85 -0.25
CA VAL A 15 18.32 -15.43 -0.52
C VAL A 15 17.36 -14.84 0.50
N GLU A 16 17.54 -13.56 0.83
CA GLU A 16 16.56 -12.82 1.63
C GLU A 16 15.80 -11.87 0.69
N LEU A 17 14.48 -11.94 0.72
CA LEU A 17 13.62 -11.08 -0.09
C LEU A 17 12.23 -10.94 0.55
N ALA A 18 11.47 -9.94 0.07
CA ALA A 18 10.08 -9.73 0.40
C ALA A 18 9.22 -9.77 -0.87
N PRO A 19 8.03 -10.37 -0.83
CA PRO A 19 7.08 -10.23 -1.92
C PRO A 19 6.63 -8.78 -2.04
N TRP A 20 6.74 -8.21 -3.23
CA TRP A 20 6.30 -6.86 -3.54
C TRP A 20 5.30 -6.91 -4.69
N ALA A 21 4.07 -6.50 -4.43
CA ALA A 21 2.98 -6.59 -5.39
C ALA A 21 2.36 -5.21 -5.66
N LEU A 22 2.46 -4.77 -6.89
CA LEU A 22 1.93 -3.51 -7.38
C LEU A 22 0.55 -3.74 -8.02
N SER A 23 -0.39 -2.83 -7.75
CA SER A 23 -1.64 -2.70 -8.48
C SER A 23 -1.64 -1.36 -9.16
N VAL A 24 -1.49 -1.37 -10.48
CA VAL A 24 -1.50 -0.16 -11.30
C VAL A 24 -2.93 0.24 -11.58
N MET A 25 -3.28 1.46 -11.24
CA MET A 25 -4.62 2.01 -11.33
C MET A 25 -4.73 2.98 -12.50
N ALA A 26 -5.90 3.08 -13.09
CA ALA A 26 -6.20 4.04 -14.14
C ALA A 26 -6.03 5.49 -13.65
N ALA A 27 -5.74 6.40 -14.57
CA ALA A 27 -5.53 7.81 -14.27
C ALA A 27 -6.81 8.51 -13.76
N GLY A 28 -6.63 9.60 -13.02
CA GLY A 28 -7.71 10.51 -12.61
C GLY A 28 -8.43 10.16 -11.30
N GLY A 29 -8.07 9.07 -10.66
CA GLY A 29 -8.67 8.67 -9.39
C GLY A 29 -7.85 9.05 -8.17
N ARG A 30 -8.22 8.47 -7.01
CA ARG A 30 -7.65 8.77 -5.72
C ARG A 30 -7.37 7.50 -4.94
N CYS A 31 -6.14 7.34 -4.46
CA CYS A 31 -5.79 6.32 -3.48
C CYS A 31 -6.20 6.77 -2.08
N ILE A 32 -6.66 5.83 -1.27
CA ILE A 32 -7.05 6.02 0.14
C ILE A 32 -6.33 4.95 0.96
N VAL A 33 -5.49 5.39 1.88
CA VAL A 33 -4.74 4.51 2.77
C VAL A 33 -5.13 4.81 4.21
N PRO A 34 -5.56 3.81 4.99
CA PRO A 34 -5.85 4.02 6.40
C PRO A 34 -4.55 4.31 7.17
N GLN A 35 -4.63 5.23 8.11
CA GLN A 35 -3.59 5.43 9.10
C GLN A 35 -3.81 4.51 10.31
N GLU A 36 -2.74 4.30 11.07
CA GLU A 36 -2.85 3.73 12.41
C GLU A 36 -3.87 4.53 13.24
N PRO A 37 -4.65 3.87 14.12
CA PRO A 37 -5.67 4.54 14.91
C PRO A 37 -5.14 5.78 15.63
N PHE A 38 -5.90 6.86 15.58
CA PHE A 38 -5.59 8.04 16.39
C PHE A 38 -5.76 7.70 17.87
N ARG A 39 -4.74 8.07 18.67
CA ARG A 39 -4.80 8.04 20.12
C ARG A 39 -4.45 9.43 20.66
N PRO A 40 -5.18 9.93 21.68
CA PRO A 40 -4.84 11.19 22.30
C PRO A 40 -3.50 11.08 23.04
N HIS A 41 -2.80 12.18 23.16
CA HIS A 41 -1.50 12.27 23.85
C HIS A 41 -1.51 11.73 25.29
N THR A 42 -2.65 11.81 25.96
CA THR A 42 -2.84 11.27 27.33
C THR A 42 -2.87 9.74 27.39
N GLU A 43 -3.07 9.07 26.26
CA GLU A 43 -3.18 7.59 26.20
C GLU A 43 -1.94 6.94 25.60
N ASP A 44 -1.26 7.63 24.67
CA ASP A 44 -0.11 7.08 23.98
C ASP A 44 0.94 8.16 23.67
N LEU A 45 2.12 8.00 24.25
CA LEU A 45 3.24 8.93 24.11
C LEU A 45 4.24 8.51 23.04
N LEU A 46 4.16 7.28 22.54
CA LEU A 46 5.17 6.75 21.63
C LEU A 46 4.77 6.96 20.16
N PRO A 47 5.75 7.08 19.24
CA PRO A 47 5.48 7.16 17.83
C PRO A 47 4.79 5.88 17.33
N ALA A 48 3.59 6.02 16.75
CA ALA A 48 2.79 4.90 16.28
C ALA A 48 2.49 4.92 14.77
N ARG A 49 2.78 6.03 14.08
CA ARG A 49 2.42 6.25 12.68
C ARG A 49 3.66 6.50 11.81
N PRO A 50 4.46 5.48 11.50
CA PRO A 50 5.63 5.66 10.66
C PRO A 50 5.21 6.06 9.24
N LEU A 51 5.90 7.05 8.71
CA LEU A 51 5.76 7.55 7.35
C LEU A 51 7.15 7.57 6.72
N VAL A 52 7.30 6.90 5.60
CA VAL A 52 8.54 6.83 4.82
C VAL A 52 8.41 7.73 3.60
N LEU A 53 9.37 8.63 3.43
CA LEU A 53 9.42 9.57 2.32
C LEU A 53 10.57 9.20 1.39
N TRP A 54 10.31 9.21 0.09
CA TRP A 54 11.35 9.15 -0.93
C TRP A 54 11.96 10.52 -1.14
N SER A 55 13.17 10.58 -1.67
CA SER A 55 13.91 11.83 -1.88
C SER A 55 13.19 12.87 -2.76
N TYR A 56 12.23 12.41 -3.57
CA TYR A 56 11.41 13.24 -4.45
C TYR A 56 10.00 13.50 -3.91
N THR A 57 9.68 13.04 -2.71
CA THR A 57 8.36 13.29 -2.11
C THR A 57 8.27 14.74 -1.65
N ASP A 58 7.30 15.44 -2.16
CA ASP A 58 6.91 16.78 -1.71
C ASP A 58 5.61 16.70 -0.89
N MET A 59 5.71 16.85 0.42
CA MET A 59 4.54 16.78 1.30
C MET A 59 3.56 17.94 1.11
N ALA A 60 4.00 19.04 0.46
CA ALA A 60 3.16 20.18 0.13
C ALA A 60 2.46 20.04 -1.24
N ASP A 61 2.71 18.95 -1.98
CA ASP A 61 2.04 18.72 -3.26
C ASP A 61 0.52 18.67 -3.05
N PRO A 62 -0.28 19.46 -3.81
CA PRO A 62 -1.73 19.57 -3.61
C PRO A 62 -2.51 18.28 -3.93
N ARG A 63 -1.87 17.25 -4.47
CA ARG A 63 -2.49 15.93 -4.65
C ARG A 63 -2.62 15.15 -3.34
N TRP A 64 -1.85 15.49 -2.32
CA TRP A 64 -1.95 14.89 -0.99
C TRP A 64 -3.14 15.45 -0.20
N THR A 65 -3.78 14.58 0.57
CA THR A 65 -4.70 14.95 1.63
C THR A 65 -4.30 14.19 2.90
N TRP A 66 -3.83 14.94 3.88
CA TRP A 66 -3.37 14.43 5.18
C TRP A 66 -4.51 14.52 6.19
N GLY A 67 -5.25 13.43 6.34
CA GLY A 67 -6.37 13.37 7.29
C GLY A 67 -6.03 12.58 8.55
N THR A 68 -6.86 12.68 9.56
CA THR A 68 -6.67 11.96 10.83
C THR A 68 -6.81 10.44 10.69
N LYS A 69 -7.72 9.99 9.81
CA LYS A 69 -8.03 8.57 9.59
C LYS A 69 -7.36 8.01 8.33
N TYR A 70 -7.16 8.84 7.34
CA TYR A 70 -6.66 8.43 6.02
C TYR A 70 -5.63 9.40 5.49
N VAL A 71 -4.62 8.87 4.81
CA VAL A 71 -3.82 9.62 3.84
C VAL A 71 -4.39 9.32 2.47
N GLN A 72 -4.52 10.34 1.63
CA GLN A 72 -5.01 10.18 0.28
C GLN A 72 -4.04 10.81 -0.72
N LEU A 73 -3.90 10.18 -1.88
CA LEU A 73 -3.12 10.69 -2.99
C LEU A 73 -3.99 10.67 -4.26
N ARG A 74 -4.19 11.84 -4.87
CA ARG A 74 -4.89 11.97 -6.13
C ARG A 74 -3.91 11.80 -7.30
N GLN A 75 -4.26 10.96 -8.26
CA GLN A 75 -3.57 10.95 -9.54
C GLN A 75 -4.03 12.15 -10.37
N ASP A 76 -3.08 12.83 -11.01
CA ASP A 76 -3.34 14.00 -11.85
C ASP A 76 -2.55 13.89 -13.16
N PRO A 77 -3.22 13.70 -14.32
CA PRO A 77 -2.54 13.52 -15.59
C PRO A 77 -1.83 14.78 -16.10
N PHE A 78 -2.08 15.93 -15.47
CA PHE A 78 -1.43 17.19 -15.82
C PHE A 78 -0.26 17.55 -14.91
N ASN A 79 0.08 16.69 -13.94
CA ASN A 79 1.19 16.91 -13.01
C ASN A 79 2.22 15.77 -13.13
N ASN A 80 3.35 16.07 -13.78
CA ASN A 80 4.42 15.12 -14.06
C ASN A 80 5.40 14.90 -12.89
N LYS A 81 5.21 15.58 -11.75
CA LYS A 81 6.06 15.36 -10.58
C LYS A 81 5.69 14.04 -9.91
N PRO A 82 6.63 13.08 -9.79
CA PRO A 82 6.33 11.84 -9.08
C PRO A 82 6.14 12.11 -7.58
N GLN A 83 5.25 11.34 -6.96
CA GLN A 83 5.06 11.33 -5.52
C GLN A 83 5.04 9.89 -5.03
N LYS A 84 5.68 9.62 -3.90
CA LYS A 84 5.67 8.31 -3.25
C LYS A 84 5.77 8.44 -1.74
N ILE A 85 5.02 7.63 -1.02
CA ILE A 85 5.20 7.40 0.41
C ILE A 85 5.05 5.92 0.73
N GLY A 86 5.67 5.50 1.83
CA GLY A 86 5.44 4.22 2.49
C GLY A 86 4.83 4.41 3.87
N VAL A 87 3.97 3.50 4.28
CA VAL A 87 3.35 3.50 5.60
C VAL A 87 3.35 2.10 6.21
N ARG A 88 3.38 2.03 7.54
CA ARG A 88 2.93 0.84 8.23
C ARG A 88 1.40 0.86 8.27
N ASN A 89 0.80 -0.13 7.63
CA ASN A 89 -0.64 -0.25 7.47
C ASN A 89 -1.11 -1.53 8.18
N THR A 90 -1.35 -1.44 9.49
CA THR A 90 -1.83 -2.58 10.29
C THR A 90 -3.29 -2.94 10.00
N PRO A 91 -4.18 -2.00 9.56
CA PRO A 91 -5.49 -2.35 9.05
C PRO A 91 -5.47 -3.27 7.82
N GLY A 92 -4.36 -3.32 7.07
CA GLY A 92 -4.14 -4.28 6.00
C GLY A 92 -4.98 -4.08 4.75
N TRP A 93 -5.30 -2.83 4.41
CA TRP A 93 -6.01 -2.52 3.16
C TRP A 93 -5.63 -1.15 2.62
N ALA A 94 -5.82 -0.98 1.32
CA ALA A 94 -5.80 0.30 0.64
C ALA A 94 -6.87 0.30 -0.45
N ALA A 95 -7.39 1.46 -0.80
CA ALA A 95 -8.45 1.59 -1.79
C ALA A 95 -8.09 2.60 -2.87
N TYR A 96 -8.75 2.45 -4.03
CA TYR A 96 -8.71 3.41 -5.12
C TYR A 96 -10.12 3.75 -5.56
N GLN A 97 -10.42 5.02 -5.59
CA GLN A 97 -11.71 5.55 -6.06
C GLN A 97 -11.51 6.23 -7.43
N LEU A 98 -12.31 5.82 -8.41
CA LEU A 98 -12.39 6.45 -9.73
C LEU A 98 -13.87 6.69 -10.06
N GLY A 99 -14.29 7.94 -10.06
CA GLY A 99 -15.70 8.29 -10.17
C GLY A 99 -16.53 7.63 -9.06
N GLU A 100 -17.48 6.81 -9.43
CA GLU A 100 -18.35 6.05 -8.50
C GLU A 100 -17.79 4.66 -8.16
N ASP A 101 -16.73 4.22 -8.84
CA ASP A 101 -16.13 2.91 -8.64
C ASP A 101 -15.12 2.94 -7.50
N LEU A 102 -15.12 1.88 -6.70
CA LEU A 102 -14.17 1.68 -5.61
C LEU A 102 -13.49 0.32 -5.76
N PHE A 103 -12.17 0.34 -5.84
CA PHE A 103 -11.34 -0.85 -5.75
C PHE A 103 -10.74 -0.94 -4.35
N ILE A 104 -10.76 -2.11 -3.73
CA ILE A 104 -10.13 -2.35 -2.43
C ILE A 104 -9.15 -3.51 -2.55
N LYS A 105 -7.92 -3.27 -2.15
CA LYS A 105 -6.85 -4.26 -2.03
C LYS A 105 -6.62 -4.55 -0.56
N THR A 106 -6.75 -5.80 -0.15
CA THR A 106 -6.45 -6.24 1.21
C THR A 106 -5.20 -7.13 1.23
N PHE A 107 -4.40 -6.99 2.26
CA PHE A 107 -3.15 -7.74 2.45
C PHE A 107 -2.90 -7.95 3.95
N PRO A 108 -2.27 -9.08 4.34
CA PRO A 108 -1.99 -9.34 5.74
C PRO A 108 -0.86 -8.45 6.25
N PHE A 109 -0.87 -8.18 7.56
CA PHE A 109 0.23 -7.60 8.31
C PHE A 109 0.62 -8.51 9.46
N ASP A 110 1.91 -8.75 9.64
CA ASP A 110 2.48 -9.49 10.77
C ASP A 110 3.33 -8.52 11.62
N PRO A 111 2.89 -8.17 12.83
CA PRO A 111 3.60 -7.23 13.69
C PRO A 111 4.96 -7.75 14.20
N SER A 112 5.18 -9.06 14.14
CA SER A 112 6.45 -9.71 14.56
C SER A 112 7.48 -9.78 13.44
N ALA A 113 7.08 -9.53 12.20
CA ALA A 113 7.94 -9.66 11.03
C ALA A 113 8.70 -8.36 10.71
N ARG A 114 9.84 -8.53 10.04
CA ARG A 114 10.58 -7.40 9.44
C ARG A 114 10.03 -7.10 8.05
N TYR A 115 9.89 -5.83 7.72
CA TYR A 115 9.54 -5.35 6.39
C TYR A 115 10.68 -4.53 5.80
N ALA A 116 10.74 -4.48 4.48
CA ALA A 116 11.66 -3.60 3.75
C ALA A 116 11.27 -2.12 3.96
N ASP A 117 12.05 -1.22 3.36
CA ASP A 117 11.76 0.20 3.26
C ASP A 117 11.31 0.83 4.60
N PHE A 118 12.21 0.71 5.61
CA PHE A 118 12.01 1.21 6.98
C PHE A 118 10.76 0.64 7.69
N GLY A 119 10.31 -0.56 7.30
CA GLY A 119 9.23 -1.27 7.97
C GLY A 119 7.84 -0.98 7.44
N CYS A 120 7.71 -0.37 6.27
CA CYS A 120 6.41 -0.21 5.63
C CYS A 120 5.97 -1.49 4.91
N ASN A 121 4.68 -1.77 4.96
CA ASN A 121 4.05 -2.88 4.25
C ASN A 121 3.08 -2.41 3.16
N ASN A 122 2.90 -1.11 3.03
CA ASN A 122 2.09 -0.49 1.99
C ASN A 122 2.78 0.79 1.49
N GLU A 123 2.90 0.90 0.19
CA GLU A 123 3.41 2.09 -0.49
C GLU A 123 2.41 2.54 -1.53
N ILE A 124 2.42 3.82 -1.82
CA ILE A 124 1.64 4.42 -2.90
C ILE A 124 2.53 5.33 -3.72
N PHE A 125 2.43 5.21 -5.02
CA PHE A 125 3.17 6.00 -5.99
C PHE A 125 2.24 6.61 -7.02
N THR A 126 2.54 7.80 -7.52
CA THR A 126 1.87 8.39 -8.69
C THR A 126 2.80 9.27 -9.49
N ASN A 127 2.51 9.32 -10.78
CA ASN A 127 3.02 10.30 -11.73
C ASN A 127 1.86 10.76 -12.65
N GLU A 128 2.17 11.36 -13.78
CA GLU A 128 1.19 11.84 -14.77
C GLU A 128 0.41 10.71 -15.48
N VAL A 129 0.94 9.48 -15.45
CA VAL A 129 0.37 8.35 -16.21
C VAL A 129 -0.42 7.41 -15.33
N ILE A 130 0.09 7.09 -14.14
CA ILE A 130 -0.43 6.01 -13.28
C ILE A 130 -0.50 6.42 -11.81
N LEU A 131 -1.27 5.64 -11.07
CA LEU A 131 -1.14 5.51 -9.63
C LEU A 131 -0.95 4.04 -9.28
N GLU A 132 -0.03 3.74 -8.36
CA GLU A 132 0.25 2.39 -7.88
C GLU A 132 -0.15 2.25 -6.42
N ILE A 133 -0.84 1.16 -6.11
CA ILE A 133 -1.06 0.68 -4.74
C ILE A 133 -0.18 -0.54 -4.56
N GLU A 134 0.83 -0.40 -3.74
CA GLU A 134 1.85 -1.40 -3.53
C GLU A 134 1.65 -2.07 -2.17
N SER A 135 1.87 -3.35 -2.10
CA SER A 135 1.84 -4.09 -0.84
C SER A 135 3.08 -4.96 -0.72
N LEU A 136 3.79 -4.81 0.38
CA LEU A 136 4.99 -5.54 0.69
C LEU A 136 4.67 -6.63 1.72
N GLY A 137 5.19 -7.83 1.45
CA GLY A 137 5.22 -8.89 2.45
C GLY A 137 6.43 -8.77 3.36
N PRO A 138 6.51 -9.60 4.41
CA PRO A 138 7.67 -9.67 5.28
C PRO A 138 8.94 -10.06 4.53
N LEU A 139 10.09 -9.53 4.97
CA LEU A 139 11.39 -10.05 4.62
C LEU A 139 11.53 -11.48 5.17
N ALA A 140 11.88 -12.40 4.30
CA ALA A 140 12.09 -13.79 4.67
C ALA A 140 13.31 -14.38 3.97
N ARG A 141 14.00 -15.27 4.67
CA ARG A 141 15.12 -16.01 4.12
C ARG A 141 14.64 -17.32 3.49
N PHE A 142 14.85 -17.45 2.20
CA PHE A 142 14.47 -18.62 1.41
C PHE A 142 15.68 -19.50 1.15
N ALA A 143 15.68 -20.70 1.70
CA ALA A 143 16.63 -21.74 1.31
C ALA A 143 16.40 -22.11 -0.17
N PRO A 144 17.39 -22.76 -0.84
CA PRO A 144 17.21 -23.28 -2.19
C PRO A 144 15.93 -24.12 -2.30
N ARG A 145 15.19 -23.93 -3.40
CA ARG A 145 13.92 -24.63 -3.72
C ARG A 145 12.76 -24.38 -2.72
N ARG A 146 12.92 -23.47 -1.78
CA ARG A 146 11.81 -23.02 -0.90
C ARG A 146 10.88 -22.08 -1.64
N VAL A 147 9.60 -22.19 -1.31
CA VAL A 147 8.52 -21.37 -1.86
C VAL A 147 7.97 -20.43 -0.79
N CYS A 148 7.73 -19.19 -1.15
CA CYS A 148 6.91 -18.23 -0.39
C CYS A 148 5.62 -17.96 -1.13
N CYS A 149 4.52 -17.86 -0.40
CA CYS A 149 3.24 -17.43 -0.93
C CYS A 149 2.81 -16.12 -0.27
N ALA A 150 2.46 -15.13 -1.08
CA ALA A 150 1.81 -13.90 -0.63
C ALA A 150 0.40 -13.85 -1.19
N CYS A 151 -0.59 -13.69 -0.33
CA CYS A 151 -1.99 -13.63 -0.71
C CYS A 151 -2.50 -12.19 -0.66
N ARG A 152 -3.27 -11.79 -1.68
CA ARG A 152 -3.97 -10.50 -1.77
C ARG A 152 -5.42 -10.74 -2.17
N LYS A 153 -6.34 -10.00 -1.56
CA LYS A 153 -7.74 -9.99 -1.98
C LYS A 153 -8.06 -8.65 -2.61
N LEU A 154 -8.68 -8.70 -3.77
CA LEU A 154 -9.12 -7.54 -4.52
C LEU A 154 -10.65 -7.56 -4.56
N VAL A 155 -11.26 -6.49 -4.12
CA VAL A 155 -12.72 -6.34 -4.06
C VAL A 155 -13.10 -5.06 -4.78
N THR A 156 -14.00 -5.19 -5.73
CA THR A 156 -14.77 -4.06 -6.29
C THR A 156 -16.18 -4.21 -5.73
N PRO A 157 -16.68 -3.30 -4.89
CA PRO A 157 -18.07 -3.33 -4.47
C PRO A 157 -18.96 -3.24 -5.71
N GLN A 158 -19.92 -4.15 -5.85
CA GLN A 158 -20.95 -3.98 -6.86
C GLN A 158 -21.77 -2.72 -6.52
N LYS A 159 -22.13 -1.94 -7.55
CA LYS A 159 -23.15 -0.90 -7.37
C LYS A 159 -24.36 -1.57 -6.73
N SER A 160 -24.74 -1.14 -5.54
CA SER A 160 -26.04 -1.54 -5.01
C SER A 160 -27.08 -0.98 -5.98
N ASP A 161 -27.84 -1.84 -6.63
CA ASP A 161 -29.05 -1.44 -7.32
C ASP A 161 -29.90 -0.66 -6.31
N ARG A 162 -29.89 0.66 -6.43
CA ARG A 162 -30.85 1.47 -5.70
C ARG A 162 -32.21 1.08 -6.30
N CYS A 163 -32.96 0.30 -5.56
CA CYS A 163 -34.39 0.16 -5.81
C CYS A 163 -34.98 1.55 -6.01
N ARG A 164 -35.57 1.77 -7.16
CA ARG A 164 -36.41 2.94 -7.46
C ARG A 164 -37.71 2.86 -6.65
#